data_9b4b24e65e2db1c9744635b5673915e9
#
_entry.id   9b4b24e65e2db1c9744635b5673915e9
#
_cell.length_a   1.000
_cell.length_b   1.000
_cell.length_c   1.000
_cell.angle_alpha   90.00
_cell.angle_beta   90.00
_cell.angle_gamma   90.00
#
_symmetry.space_group_name_H-M   'P 1'
#
loop_
_entity.id
_entity.type
_entity.pdbx_description
1 polymer ?
#
loop_
_entity_poly.entity_id
_entity_poly.type
_entity_poly.pdbx_seq_one_letter_code
_entity_poly.pdbx_strand_id
1 'polypeptide(L)'
;MLSQSPDGVVTKTSARPVPETLERLQFAVQEQGLMVFALVDHSGEAAKAGLSMPNTKLLIFGSPAGGTPIMLAAPLAALDLPLKVLVWENPAGGSFVSYLDPAYLGKRHHLTDDLTARIAGINAITDAAVGKEGP
;
A
#
# COMPACT_ATOMS: atom_id res chain seq x y z
N MET A 1 -3.19 -14.20 5.93
CA MET A 1 -4.65 -14.11 5.79
C MET A 1 -5.06 -12.71 5.37
N LEU A 2 -5.97 -12.64 4.46
CA LEU A 2 -6.50 -11.37 3.97
C LEU A 2 -7.64 -10.91 4.88
N SER A 3 -7.58 -9.66 5.32
CA SER A 3 -8.62 -9.05 6.14
C SER A 3 -9.02 -7.72 5.55
N GLN A 4 -10.30 -7.47 5.40
CA GLN A 4 -10.81 -6.25 4.81
C GLN A 4 -11.88 -5.66 5.73
N SER A 5 -11.70 -4.40 6.11
CA SER A 5 -12.66 -3.72 6.95
C SER A 5 -13.73 -3.03 6.09
N PRO A 6 -14.88 -2.65 6.68
CA PRO A 6 -15.95 -1.99 5.92
C PRO A 6 -15.54 -0.67 5.27
N ASP A 7 -14.49 -0.02 5.77
CA ASP A 7 -13.99 1.24 5.21
C ASP A 7 -12.97 1.04 4.09
N GLY A 8 -12.88 -0.17 3.56
CA GLY A 8 -12.06 -0.45 2.39
C GLY A 8 -10.60 -0.77 2.66
N VAL A 9 -10.20 -0.88 3.93
CA VAL A 9 -8.82 -1.22 4.26
C VAL A 9 -8.61 -2.73 4.18
N VAL A 10 -7.57 -3.13 3.44
CA VAL A 10 -7.13 -4.53 3.37
C VAL A 10 -5.89 -4.66 4.23
N THR A 11 -5.85 -5.66 5.11
CA THR A 11 -4.67 -5.94 5.92
C THR A 11 -4.24 -7.38 5.71
N LYS A 12 -2.95 -7.56 5.43
CA LYS A 12 -2.34 -8.88 5.21
C LYS A 12 -1.25 -9.10 6.23
N THR A 13 -1.21 -10.29 6.82
CA THR A 13 -0.12 -10.66 7.72
C THR A 13 1.13 -10.93 6.91
N SER A 14 2.26 -10.39 7.36
CA SER A 14 3.55 -10.67 6.72
C SER A 14 4.28 -11.77 7.46
N ALA A 15 4.90 -12.67 6.70
CA ALA A 15 5.78 -13.70 7.24
C ALA A 15 7.16 -13.14 7.59
N ARG A 16 7.43 -11.88 7.22
CA ARG A 16 8.74 -11.23 7.36
C ARG A 16 8.64 -10.05 8.31
N PRO A 17 9.74 -9.67 8.99
CA PRO A 17 9.73 -8.44 9.78
C PRO A 17 9.57 -7.22 8.88
N VAL A 18 9.25 -6.08 9.49
CA VAL A 18 8.96 -4.84 8.74
C VAL A 18 10.08 -4.47 7.76
N PRO A 19 11.37 -4.46 8.15
CA PRO A 19 12.40 -4.06 7.19
C PRO A 19 12.45 -4.94 5.95
N GLU A 20 12.33 -6.24 6.12
CA GLU A 20 12.36 -7.18 5.00
C GLU A 20 11.09 -7.10 4.17
N THR A 21 9.93 -6.94 4.80
CA THR A 21 8.66 -6.75 4.10
C THR A 21 8.73 -5.50 3.22
N LEU A 22 9.27 -4.41 3.77
CA LEU A 22 9.41 -3.16 3.03
C LEU A 22 10.34 -3.33 1.83
N GLU A 23 11.46 -4.03 2.02
CA GLU A 23 12.40 -4.27 0.93
C GLU A 23 11.75 -5.07 -0.19
N ARG A 24 10.99 -6.10 0.15
CA ARG A 24 10.27 -6.91 -0.82
C ARG A 24 9.16 -6.12 -1.51
N LEU A 25 8.52 -5.22 -0.77
CA LEU A 25 7.50 -4.36 -1.33
C LEU A 25 8.10 -3.43 -2.40
N GLN A 26 9.23 -2.80 -2.07
CA GLN A 26 9.91 -1.93 -3.02
C GLN A 26 10.35 -2.69 -4.26
N PHE A 27 10.86 -3.91 -4.07
CA PHE A 27 11.25 -4.74 -5.20
C PHE A 27 10.06 -5.06 -6.10
N ALA A 28 8.93 -5.44 -5.49
CA ALA A 28 7.71 -5.79 -6.26
C ALA A 28 7.17 -4.58 -7.03
N VAL A 29 7.24 -3.39 -6.41
CA VAL A 29 6.84 -2.14 -7.07
C VAL A 29 7.69 -1.92 -8.33
N GLN A 30 8.99 -2.08 -8.20
CA GLN A 30 9.92 -1.87 -9.32
C GLN A 30 9.75 -2.93 -10.39
N GLU A 31 9.47 -4.18 -10.01
CA GLU A 31 9.22 -5.27 -10.95
C GLU A 31 8.01 -4.99 -11.82
N GLN A 32 7.04 -4.28 -11.30
CA GLN A 32 5.83 -3.90 -12.04
C GLN A 32 6.05 -2.64 -12.89
N GLY A 33 7.26 -2.11 -12.90
CA GLY A 33 7.56 -0.89 -13.64
C GLY A 33 7.00 0.36 -13.02
N LEU A 34 6.63 0.30 -11.74
CA LEU A 34 6.09 1.45 -11.04
C LEU A 34 7.20 2.25 -10.37
N MET A 35 6.88 3.47 -10.01
CA MET A 35 7.82 4.43 -9.43
C MET A 35 7.53 4.60 -7.95
N VAL A 36 8.58 4.61 -7.13
CA VAL A 36 8.46 4.99 -5.72
C VAL A 36 8.52 6.50 -5.64
N PHE A 37 7.46 7.12 -5.12
CA PHE A 37 7.41 8.57 -4.95
C PHE A 37 8.02 9.01 -3.64
N ALA A 38 7.75 8.26 -2.56
CA ALA A 38 8.24 8.64 -1.25
C ALA A 38 8.12 7.46 -0.28
N LEU A 39 8.93 7.53 0.77
CA LEU A 39 8.80 6.63 1.91
C LEU A 39 8.70 7.50 3.15
N VAL A 40 7.58 7.39 3.86
CA VAL A 40 7.38 8.12 5.11
C VAL A 40 7.67 7.17 6.26
N ASP A 41 8.68 7.50 7.06
CA ASP A 41 9.05 6.67 8.21
C ASP A 41 8.46 7.29 9.48
N HIS A 42 7.23 6.89 9.79
CA HIS A 42 6.53 7.42 10.96
C HIS A 42 7.28 7.13 12.25
N SER A 43 7.79 5.90 12.38
CA SER A 43 8.55 5.50 13.58
C SER A 43 9.86 6.26 13.70
N GLY A 44 10.52 6.55 12.57
CA GLY A 44 11.74 7.35 12.57
C GLY A 44 11.49 8.80 12.95
N GLU A 45 10.39 9.37 12.44
CA GLU A 45 10.02 10.75 12.80
C GLU A 45 9.61 10.84 14.27
N ALA A 46 8.93 9.81 14.78
CA ALA A 46 8.59 9.76 16.20
C ALA A 46 9.85 9.79 17.06
N ALA A 47 10.86 9.00 16.67
CA ALA A 47 12.13 8.95 17.42
C ALA A 47 12.81 10.32 17.44
N LYS A 48 12.77 11.05 16.32
CA LYS A 48 13.32 12.41 16.27
C LYS A 48 12.61 13.37 17.20
N ALA A 49 11.34 13.12 17.48
CA ALA A 49 10.54 13.96 18.37
C ALA A 49 10.64 13.48 19.83
N GLY A 50 11.49 12.50 20.12
CA GLY A 50 11.66 11.97 21.47
C GLY A 50 10.59 10.97 21.88
N LEU A 51 9.85 10.44 20.91
CA LEU A 51 8.78 9.49 21.14
C LEU A 51 9.18 8.11 20.60
N SER A 52 8.46 7.09 21.03
CA SER A 52 8.74 5.72 20.62
C SER A 52 7.47 5.06 20.13
N MET A 53 7.57 4.36 19.00
CA MET A 53 6.46 3.57 18.47
C MET A 53 7.04 2.39 17.68
N PRO A 54 6.25 1.32 17.51
CA PRO A 54 6.70 0.19 16.68
C PRO A 54 6.98 0.65 15.24
N ASN A 55 7.79 -0.13 14.52
CA ASN A 55 8.09 0.18 13.12
C ASN A 55 6.82 0.42 12.33
N THR A 56 6.74 1.59 11.70
CA THR A 56 5.56 2.00 10.94
C THR A 56 6.03 2.86 9.77
N LYS A 57 5.92 2.32 8.55
CA LYS A 57 6.43 2.98 7.36
C LYS A 57 5.37 2.99 6.28
N LEU A 58 5.28 4.10 5.56
CA LEU A 58 4.29 4.24 4.49
C LEU A 58 5.05 4.43 3.17
N LEU A 59 4.89 3.47 2.25
CA LEU A 59 5.48 3.56 0.93
C LEU A 59 4.44 4.11 -0.04
N ILE A 60 4.81 5.16 -0.75
CA ILE A 60 3.95 5.83 -1.72
C ILE A 60 4.51 5.58 -3.09
N PHE A 61 3.71 5.01 -3.99
CA PHE A 61 4.18 4.59 -5.30
C PHE A 61 3.06 4.62 -6.32
N GLY A 62 3.42 4.57 -7.59
CA GLY A 62 2.43 4.51 -8.65
C GLY A 62 3.06 4.75 -10.01
N SER A 63 2.20 5.07 -10.96
CA SER A 63 2.61 5.35 -12.33
C SER A 63 1.84 6.57 -12.83
N PRO A 64 2.54 7.63 -13.26
CA PRO A 64 1.83 8.77 -13.86
C PRO A 64 0.98 8.35 -15.06
N ALA A 65 1.49 7.40 -15.86
CA ALA A 65 0.73 6.93 -17.02
C ALA A 65 -0.55 6.19 -16.62
N GLY A 66 -0.52 5.47 -15.49
CA GLY A 66 -1.69 4.75 -14.99
C GLY A 66 -2.65 5.63 -14.21
N GLY A 67 -2.11 6.58 -13.44
CA GLY A 67 -2.92 7.42 -12.56
C GLY A 67 -3.56 8.62 -13.23
N THR A 68 -2.89 9.21 -14.22
CA THR A 68 -3.40 10.41 -14.87
C THR A 68 -4.77 10.20 -15.51
N PRO A 69 -5.03 9.11 -16.26
CA PRO A 69 -6.38 8.90 -16.80
C PRO A 69 -7.46 8.83 -15.73
N ILE A 70 -7.13 8.28 -14.55
CA ILE A 70 -8.08 8.20 -13.44
C ILE A 70 -8.40 9.61 -12.94
N MET A 71 -7.39 10.43 -12.72
CA MET A 71 -7.56 11.78 -12.21
C MET A 71 -8.27 12.70 -13.23
N LEU A 72 -8.05 12.45 -14.51
CA LEU A 72 -8.78 13.21 -15.55
C LEU A 72 -10.27 12.87 -15.53
N ALA A 73 -10.62 11.61 -15.29
CA ALA A 73 -12.01 11.17 -15.22
C ALA A 73 -12.65 11.54 -13.87
N ALA A 74 -11.88 11.54 -12.80
CA ALA A 74 -12.37 11.78 -11.44
C ALA A 74 -11.32 12.58 -10.68
N PRO A 75 -11.36 13.92 -10.75
CA PRO A 75 -10.33 14.76 -10.14
C PRO A 75 -10.11 14.52 -8.65
N LEU A 76 -11.14 14.19 -7.90
CA LEU A 76 -10.99 13.94 -6.46
C LEU A 76 -10.25 12.65 -6.16
N ALA A 77 -10.08 11.76 -7.15
CA ALA A 77 -9.26 10.58 -6.96
C ALA A 77 -7.81 10.96 -6.65
N ALA A 78 -7.39 12.17 -6.99
CA ALA A 78 -6.05 12.65 -6.67
C ALA A 78 -5.80 12.75 -5.16
N LEU A 79 -6.86 12.73 -4.34
CA LEU A 79 -6.70 12.65 -2.87
C LEU A 79 -6.17 11.30 -2.45
N ASP A 80 -6.50 10.25 -3.20
CA ASP A 80 -6.16 8.87 -2.84
C ASP A 80 -5.03 8.30 -3.68
N LEU A 81 -4.51 9.07 -4.63
CA LEU A 81 -3.37 8.69 -5.44
C LEU A 81 -2.19 9.60 -5.11
N PRO A 82 -0.95 9.13 -5.22
CA PRO A 82 -0.53 7.79 -5.64
C PRO A 82 -0.97 6.70 -4.65
N LEU A 83 -0.78 5.44 -5.05
CA LEU A 83 -1.08 4.31 -4.16
C LEU A 83 -0.14 4.32 -2.97
N LYS A 84 -0.61 3.76 -1.85
CA LYS A 84 0.15 3.73 -0.61
C LYS A 84 -0.01 2.38 0.06
N VAL A 85 1.07 1.89 0.66
CA VAL A 85 1.03 0.68 1.49
C VAL A 85 1.68 1.01 2.81
N LEU A 86 0.95 0.77 3.89
CA LEU A 86 1.47 0.90 5.25
C LEU A 86 2.09 -0.44 5.63
N VAL A 87 3.37 -0.42 6.01
CA VAL A 87 4.07 -1.60 6.52
C VAL A 87 4.30 -1.34 7.99
N TRP A 88 3.74 -2.18 8.85
CA TRP A 88 3.70 -1.84 10.28
C TRP A 88 3.77 -3.07 11.16
N GLU A 89 4.11 -2.82 12.40
CA GLU A 89 4.30 -3.79 13.45
C GLU A 89 3.25 -3.59 14.51
N ASN A 90 2.59 -4.67 14.93
CA ASN A 90 1.66 -4.61 16.04
C ASN A 90 2.45 -4.62 17.34
N PRO A 91 2.12 -3.77 18.34
CA PRO A 91 2.80 -3.83 19.64
C PRO A 91 2.75 -5.20 20.29
N ALA A 92 1.72 -5.99 20.02
CA ALA A 92 1.59 -7.36 20.53
C ALA A 92 2.40 -8.37 19.73
N GLY A 93 3.08 -7.92 18.68
CA GLY A 93 3.89 -8.80 17.81
C GLY A 93 3.23 -8.99 16.45
N GLY A 94 4.05 -9.34 15.46
CA GLY A 94 3.60 -9.56 14.10
C GLY A 94 3.75 -8.33 13.24
N SER A 95 3.96 -8.56 11.95
CA SER A 95 4.13 -7.52 10.94
C SER A 95 3.00 -7.63 9.93
N PHE A 96 2.60 -6.49 9.40
CA PHE A 96 1.43 -6.42 8.52
C PHE A 96 1.64 -5.40 7.41
N VAL A 97 0.89 -5.55 6.32
CA VAL A 97 0.73 -4.50 5.33
C VAL A 97 -0.74 -4.14 5.27
N SER A 98 -1.03 -2.85 5.11
CA SER A 98 -2.40 -2.37 5.00
C SER A 98 -2.49 -1.35 3.89
N TYR A 99 -3.57 -1.38 3.13
CA TYR A 99 -3.78 -0.46 2.01
C TYR A 99 -5.27 -0.39 1.66
N LEU A 100 -5.64 0.58 0.85
CA LEU A 100 -7.02 0.70 0.40
C LEU A 100 -7.27 -0.22 -0.79
N ASP A 101 -8.35 -0.99 -0.71
CA ASP A 101 -8.75 -1.91 -1.76
C ASP A 101 -9.08 -1.14 -3.04
N PRO A 102 -8.50 -1.53 -4.20
CA PRO A 102 -8.85 -0.88 -5.46
C PRO A 102 -10.35 -0.84 -5.74
N ALA A 103 -11.08 -1.89 -5.39
CA ALA A 103 -12.53 -1.92 -5.59
C ALA A 103 -13.23 -0.85 -4.76
N TYR A 104 -12.74 -0.61 -3.54
CA TYR A 104 -13.27 0.45 -2.69
C TYR A 104 -13.01 1.83 -3.31
N LEU A 105 -11.80 2.05 -3.81
CA LEU A 105 -11.45 3.31 -4.46
C LEU A 105 -12.29 3.52 -5.73
N GLY A 106 -12.53 2.44 -6.48
CA GLY A 106 -13.37 2.50 -7.65
C GLY A 106 -14.79 2.97 -7.32
N LYS A 107 -15.35 2.45 -6.25
CA LYS A 107 -16.69 2.87 -5.79
C LYS A 107 -16.69 4.29 -5.27
N ARG A 108 -15.68 4.63 -4.46
CA ARG A 108 -15.59 5.95 -3.86
C ARG A 108 -15.57 7.06 -4.92
N HIS A 109 -14.87 6.84 -6.02
CA HIS A 109 -14.67 7.83 -7.06
C HIS A 109 -15.51 7.56 -8.31
N HIS A 110 -16.41 6.60 -8.25
CA HIS A 110 -17.28 6.23 -9.38
C HIS A 110 -16.49 5.92 -10.64
N LEU A 111 -15.40 5.15 -10.48
CA LEU A 111 -14.55 4.77 -11.60
C LEU A 111 -15.17 3.63 -12.39
N THR A 112 -14.91 3.60 -13.69
CA THR A 112 -15.27 2.44 -14.52
C THR A 112 -14.39 1.25 -14.12
N ASP A 113 -14.83 0.05 -14.46
CA ASP A 113 -14.04 -1.16 -14.17
C ASP A 113 -12.67 -1.08 -14.82
N ASP A 114 -12.60 -0.50 -16.00
CA ASP A 114 -11.36 -0.34 -16.75
C ASP A 114 -10.36 0.54 -15.99
N LEU A 115 -10.83 1.65 -15.44
CA LEU A 115 -9.99 2.54 -14.67
C LEU A 115 -9.58 1.92 -13.34
N THR A 116 -10.51 1.23 -12.67
CA THR A 116 -10.22 0.53 -11.42
C THR A 116 -9.13 -0.53 -11.61
N ALA A 117 -9.17 -1.23 -12.74
CA ALA A 117 -8.18 -2.25 -13.06
C ALA A 117 -6.75 -1.68 -13.11
N ARG A 118 -6.60 -0.39 -13.41
CA ARG A 118 -5.28 0.26 -13.50
C ARG A 118 -4.56 0.33 -12.16
N ILE A 119 -5.29 0.25 -11.04
CA ILE A 119 -4.69 0.30 -9.72
C ILE A 119 -4.76 -1.05 -8.99
N ALA A 120 -5.31 -2.07 -9.65
CA ALA A 120 -5.50 -3.38 -9.02
C ALA A 120 -4.20 -4.16 -8.79
N GLY A 121 -3.11 -3.75 -9.42
CA GLY A 121 -1.81 -4.42 -9.25
C GLY A 121 -1.28 -4.42 -7.82
N ILE A 122 -1.78 -3.52 -6.97
CA ILE A 122 -1.37 -3.44 -5.58
C ILE A 122 -1.67 -4.75 -4.83
N ASN A 123 -2.68 -5.50 -5.26
CA ASN A 123 -3.01 -6.77 -4.62
C ASN A 123 -1.88 -7.80 -4.80
N ALA A 124 -1.36 -7.96 -6.01
CA ALA A 124 -0.25 -8.87 -6.28
C ALA A 124 1.06 -8.37 -5.67
N ILE A 125 1.28 -7.06 -5.71
CA ILE A 125 2.48 -6.44 -5.15
C ILE A 125 2.57 -6.71 -3.65
N THR A 126 1.46 -6.54 -2.93
CA THR A 126 1.45 -6.78 -1.49
C THR A 126 1.53 -8.26 -1.15
N ASP A 127 0.91 -9.14 -1.94
CA ASP A 127 1.07 -10.58 -1.75
C ASP A 127 2.54 -10.99 -1.83
N ALA A 128 3.27 -10.44 -2.80
CA ALA A 128 4.69 -10.73 -2.96
C ALA A 128 5.49 -10.21 -1.75
N ALA A 129 5.13 -9.04 -1.25
CA ALA A 129 5.85 -8.40 -0.15
C ALA A 129 5.74 -9.18 1.15
N VAL A 130 4.57 -9.72 1.45
CA VAL A 130 4.35 -10.41 2.73
C VAL A 130 4.89 -11.82 2.75
N GLY A 131 5.42 -12.33 1.64
CA GLY A 131 5.93 -13.68 1.58
C GLY A 131 4.82 -14.70 1.71
N LYS A 132 3.69 -14.41 1.08
CA LYS A 132 2.55 -15.31 1.13
C LYS A 132 2.94 -16.63 0.48
N GLU A 133 2.93 -17.66 1.30
CA GLU A 133 3.24 -19.00 0.84
C GLU A 133 1.98 -19.61 0.27
N GLY A 134 2.09 -20.20 -0.90
CA GLY A 134 1.01 -21.03 -1.36
C GLY A 134 0.83 -22.16 -0.36
N PRO A 135 -0.32 -22.77 -0.33
CA PRO A 135 -0.53 -23.89 0.57
C PRO A 135 0.49 -24.97 0.30
#